data_fb2bf7f996bae3af12ed22c92541cd17
#
_entry.id   fb2bf7f996bae3af12ed22c92541cd17
#
_cell.length_a   1.000
_cell.length_b   1.000
_cell.length_c   1.000
_cell.angle_alpha   90.00
_cell.angle_beta   90.00
_cell.angle_gamma   90.00
#
_symmetry.space_group_name_H-M   'P 1'
#
loop_
_entity.id
_entity.type
_entity.pdbx_description
1 polymer ?
#
loop_
_entity_poly.entity_id
_entity_poly.type
_entity_poly.pdbx_seq_one_letter_code
_entity_poly.pdbx_strand_id
1 'polypeptide(L)'
;MNNILILGANGQIARQAIDMFLKETDAQLTLYLRRSSRLENVDSSRAQVIEGDVMDMEKLKEAMIGKDVVYANLAGDLEQYAKNIVEAMSATGVKRLIFISSMGIYDEVPGEKYGSILDPYRKSAQIIEASDLEYTILRPAWFTNSDEIDYVTTQKGEPFKGSVVSRKSVADLIVKLAESPELEVRRSLGINKPE
;
A
#
# COMPACT_ATOMS: atom_id res chain seq x y z
N MET A 1 -19.01 6.73 -0.22
CA MET A 1 -17.97 7.46 0.54
C MET A 1 -17.18 6.42 1.29
N ASN A 2 -15.90 6.22 0.96
CA ASN A 2 -15.04 5.20 1.56
C ASN A 2 -14.23 5.79 2.72
N ASN A 3 -14.13 5.03 3.82
CA ASN A 3 -13.28 5.35 4.96
C ASN A 3 -11.97 4.60 4.82
N ILE A 4 -10.89 5.31 4.52
CA ILE A 4 -9.59 4.72 4.19
C ILE A 4 -8.59 5.01 5.30
N LEU A 5 -7.98 3.96 5.84
CA LEU A 5 -6.84 4.05 6.75
C LEU A 5 -5.55 3.94 5.96
N ILE A 6 -4.67 4.93 6.08
CA ILE A 6 -3.35 4.95 5.44
C ILE A 6 -2.29 4.76 6.51
N LEU A 7 -1.67 3.58 6.53
CA LEU A 7 -0.53 3.26 7.40
C LEU A 7 0.77 3.71 6.73
N GLY A 8 1.57 4.49 7.42
CA GLY A 8 2.78 5.10 6.86
C GLY A 8 2.48 6.32 5.99
N ALA A 9 1.54 7.14 6.40
CA ALA A 9 1.03 8.30 5.65
C ALA A 9 2.08 9.34 5.25
N ASN A 10 3.27 9.34 5.88
CA ASN A 10 4.38 10.22 5.52
C ASN A 10 5.23 9.73 4.33
N GLY A 11 5.02 8.51 3.85
CA GLY A 11 5.75 7.96 2.70
C GLY A 11 5.52 8.77 1.42
N GLN A 12 6.50 8.79 0.52
CA GLN A 12 6.42 9.61 -0.71
C GLN A 12 5.25 9.22 -1.61
N ILE A 13 4.98 7.91 -1.76
CA ILE A 13 3.82 7.43 -2.52
C ILE A 13 2.53 7.75 -1.77
N ALA A 14 2.51 7.54 -0.45
CA ALA A 14 1.34 7.81 0.37
C ALA A 14 0.91 9.29 0.28
N ARG A 15 1.85 10.21 0.29
CA ARG A 15 1.56 11.66 0.12
C ARG A 15 0.90 11.96 -1.22
N GLN A 16 1.37 11.34 -2.29
CA GLN A 16 0.74 11.52 -3.61
C GLN A 16 -0.66 10.88 -3.65
N ALA A 17 -0.82 9.71 -3.06
CA ALA A 17 -2.12 9.06 -2.96
C ALA A 17 -3.11 9.89 -2.11
N ILE A 18 -2.67 10.45 -0.97
CA ILE A 18 -3.48 11.36 -0.14
C ILE A 18 -3.97 12.55 -0.96
N ASP A 19 -3.07 13.18 -1.69
CA ASP A 19 -3.41 14.35 -2.54
C ASP A 19 -4.44 13.98 -3.62
N MET A 20 -4.28 12.83 -4.27
CA MET A 20 -5.23 12.31 -5.25
C MET A 20 -6.58 11.97 -4.61
N PHE A 21 -6.62 11.25 -3.49
CA PHE A 21 -7.87 10.96 -2.78
C PHE A 21 -8.65 12.24 -2.46
N LEU A 22 -7.96 13.25 -1.95
CA LEU A 22 -8.61 14.52 -1.58
C LEU A 22 -9.10 15.34 -2.78
N LYS A 23 -8.45 15.23 -3.94
CA LYS A 23 -8.81 15.98 -5.15
C LYS A 23 -9.81 15.25 -6.04
N GLU A 24 -9.75 13.92 -6.10
CA GLU A 24 -10.43 13.15 -7.14
C GLU A 24 -11.57 12.27 -6.59
N THR A 25 -11.67 12.12 -5.27
CA THR A 25 -12.67 11.25 -4.62
C THR A 25 -13.37 11.94 -3.46
N ASP A 26 -14.42 11.29 -2.91
CA ASP A 26 -15.12 11.70 -1.70
C ASP A 26 -14.63 10.95 -0.44
N ALA A 27 -13.51 10.25 -0.52
CA ALA A 27 -12.98 9.42 0.56
C ALA A 27 -12.70 10.23 1.84
N GLN A 28 -12.97 9.61 2.98
CA GLN A 28 -12.55 10.08 4.31
C GLN A 28 -11.26 9.36 4.67
N LEU A 29 -10.23 10.10 4.99
CA LEU A 29 -8.90 9.55 5.25
C LEU A 29 -8.58 9.55 6.74
N THR A 30 -8.00 8.47 7.22
CA THR A 30 -7.31 8.40 8.50
C THR A 30 -5.84 8.16 8.22
N LEU A 31 -5.01 9.14 8.57
CA LEU A 31 -3.58 9.18 8.29
C LEU A 31 -2.81 8.73 9.53
N TYR A 32 -2.29 7.50 9.50
CA TYR A 32 -1.62 6.86 10.63
C TYR A 32 -0.10 6.86 10.41
N LEU A 33 0.63 7.48 11.34
CA LEU A 33 2.09 7.60 11.25
C LEU A 33 2.70 7.85 12.64
N ARG A 34 3.98 7.53 12.78
CA ARG A 34 4.70 7.65 14.07
C ARG A 34 4.97 9.09 14.52
N ARG A 35 5.02 10.05 13.60
CA ARG A 35 5.32 11.46 13.88
C ARG A 35 4.42 12.35 13.03
N SER A 36 3.36 12.84 13.61
CA SER A 36 2.37 13.70 12.93
C SER A 36 2.97 15.01 12.42
N SER A 37 3.99 15.54 13.08
CA SER A 37 4.70 16.76 12.66
C SER A 37 5.37 16.65 11.27
N ARG A 38 5.44 15.47 10.69
CA ARG A 38 5.96 15.26 9.32
C ARG A 38 4.90 15.44 8.23
N LEU A 39 3.62 15.52 8.60
CA LEU A 39 2.54 15.85 7.67
C LEU A 39 2.22 17.35 7.79
N GLU A 40 2.67 18.12 6.80
CA GLU A 40 2.36 19.53 6.69
C GLU A 40 1.20 19.72 5.69
N ASN A 41 0.33 20.70 5.97
CA ASN A 41 -0.70 21.19 5.04
C ASN A 41 -1.71 20.15 4.52
N VAL A 42 -2.13 19.21 5.35
CA VAL A 42 -3.23 18.30 5.00
C VAL A 42 -4.56 19.00 5.27
N ASP A 43 -5.44 19.00 4.28
CA ASP A 43 -6.83 19.48 4.46
C ASP A 43 -7.53 18.63 5.52
N SER A 44 -7.80 19.24 6.68
CA SER A 44 -8.38 18.56 7.85
C SER A 44 -9.88 18.29 7.72
N SER A 45 -10.56 18.76 6.69
CA SER A 45 -12.01 18.56 6.52
C SER A 45 -12.35 17.09 6.22
N ARG A 46 -11.45 16.37 5.53
CA ARG A 46 -11.63 14.96 5.14
C ARG A 46 -10.44 14.06 5.51
N ALA A 47 -9.49 14.57 6.27
CA ALA A 47 -8.31 13.82 6.70
C ALA A 47 -8.06 14.00 8.19
N GLN A 48 -8.20 12.91 8.94
CA GLN A 48 -7.86 12.84 10.35
C GLN A 48 -6.45 12.26 10.52
N VAL A 49 -5.61 12.90 11.32
CA VAL A 49 -4.26 12.40 11.64
C VAL A 49 -4.29 11.66 12.97
N ILE A 50 -3.75 10.44 12.99
CA ILE A 50 -3.52 9.65 14.21
C ILE A 50 -2.04 9.33 14.32
N GLU A 51 -1.41 9.80 15.39
CA GLU A 51 -0.04 9.43 15.70
C GLU A 51 0.01 8.06 16.37
N GLY A 52 0.69 7.09 15.76
CA GLY A 52 0.79 5.73 16.27
C GLY A 52 1.82 4.89 15.53
N ASP A 53 2.15 3.74 16.12
CA ASP A 53 3.04 2.74 15.54
C ASP A 53 2.24 1.47 15.19
N VAL A 54 2.55 0.85 14.06
CA VAL A 54 1.93 -0.43 13.64
C VAL A 54 2.28 -1.57 14.62
N MET A 55 3.31 -1.38 15.44
CA MET A 55 3.65 -2.29 16.54
C MET A 55 2.74 -2.16 17.77
N ASP A 56 2.00 -1.06 17.90
CA ASP A 56 0.99 -0.86 18.94
C ASP A 56 -0.35 -1.45 18.47
N MET A 57 -0.59 -2.71 18.85
CA MET A 57 -1.74 -3.48 18.39
C MET A 57 -3.08 -2.86 18.81
N GLU A 58 -3.19 -2.34 20.02
CA GLU A 58 -4.45 -1.75 20.51
C GLU A 58 -4.79 -0.47 19.73
N LYS A 59 -3.80 0.38 19.55
CA LYS A 59 -3.97 1.62 18.80
C LYS A 59 -4.23 1.37 17.31
N LEU A 60 -3.58 0.33 16.75
CA LEU A 60 -3.81 -0.10 15.37
C LEU A 60 -5.25 -0.60 15.17
N LYS A 61 -5.77 -1.43 16.08
CA LYS A 61 -7.16 -1.90 16.07
C LYS A 61 -8.14 -0.73 16.19
N GLU A 62 -7.92 0.19 17.13
CA GLU A 62 -8.75 1.39 17.26
C GLU A 62 -8.82 2.20 15.96
N ALA A 63 -7.67 2.40 15.30
CA ALA A 63 -7.61 3.12 14.03
C ALA A 63 -8.34 2.40 12.89
N MET A 64 -8.46 1.07 12.95
CA MET A 64 -9.13 0.25 11.92
C MET A 64 -10.65 0.19 12.09
N ILE A 65 -11.20 0.48 13.26
CA ILE A 65 -12.66 0.42 13.48
C ILE A 65 -13.39 1.32 12.48
N GLY A 66 -14.37 0.74 11.77
CA GLY A 66 -15.22 1.46 10.82
C GLY A 66 -14.51 1.87 9.52
N LYS A 67 -13.37 1.26 9.20
CA LYS A 67 -12.70 1.49 7.92
C LYS A 67 -13.16 0.48 6.87
N ASP A 68 -13.22 0.94 5.63
CA ASP A 68 -13.56 0.11 4.47
C ASP A 68 -12.29 -0.47 3.83
N VAL A 69 -11.21 0.31 3.81
CA VAL A 69 -9.94 -0.04 3.17
C VAL A 69 -8.77 0.34 4.07
N VAL A 70 -7.77 -0.54 4.14
CA VAL A 70 -6.44 -0.27 4.69
C VAL A 70 -5.43 -0.21 3.55
N TYR A 71 -4.72 0.90 3.44
CA TYR A 71 -3.57 1.06 2.55
C TYR A 71 -2.31 1.14 3.41
N ALA A 72 -1.37 0.22 3.20
CA ALA A 72 -0.12 0.14 3.94
C ALA A 72 1.08 0.48 3.06
N ASN A 73 1.77 1.57 3.41
CA ASN A 73 2.99 2.06 2.76
C ASN A 73 4.11 2.16 3.81
N LEU A 74 4.70 1.02 4.13
CA LEU A 74 5.59 0.86 5.26
C LEU A 74 7.00 0.45 4.84
N ALA A 75 7.98 0.71 5.71
CA ALA A 75 9.36 0.25 5.58
C ALA A 75 9.90 -0.15 6.97
N GLY A 76 10.80 -1.13 7.00
CA GLY A 76 11.38 -1.64 8.24
C GLY A 76 11.04 -3.12 8.44
N ASP A 77 10.55 -3.49 9.60
CA ASP A 77 10.18 -4.87 9.93
C ASP A 77 8.83 -5.28 9.30
N LEU A 78 8.85 -5.37 7.96
CA LEU A 78 7.64 -5.67 7.18
C LEU A 78 7.01 -7.01 7.54
N GLU A 79 7.80 -7.99 7.95
CA GLU A 79 7.28 -9.29 8.39
C GLU A 79 6.38 -9.13 9.62
N GLN A 80 6.86 -8.43 10.65
CA GLN A 80 6.07 -8.20 11.87
C GLN A 80 4.90 -7.25 11.60
N TYR A 81 5.10 -6.23 10.78
CA TYR A 81 4.03 -5.30 10.41
C TYR A 81 2.89 -6.02 9.66
N ALA A 82 3.21 -6.94 8.75
CA ALA A 82 2.19 -7.73 8.05
C ALA A 82 1.40 -8.61 9.02
N LYS A 83 2.06 -9.26 9.98
CA LYS A 83 1.40 -10.06 11.04
C LYS A 83 0.41 -9.19 11.83
N ASN A 84 0.85 -8.03 12.28
CA ASN A 84 0.03 -7.12 13.06
C ASN A 84 -1.16 -6.57 12.26
N ILE A 85 -0.95 -6.21 11.00
CA ILE A 85 -2.01 -5.73 10.11
C ILE A 85 -3.06 -6.80 9.89
N VAL A 86 -2.66 -8.02 9.55
CA VAL A 86 -3.59 -9.15 9.34
C VAL A 86 -4.38 -9.44 10.61
N GLU A 87 -3.73 -9.48 11.78
CA GLU A 87 -4.41 -9.71 13.05
C GLU A 87 -5.40 -8.59 13.38
N ALA A 88 -4.99 -7.33 13.26
CA ALA A 88 -5.84 -6.19 13.57
C ALA A 88 -7.04 -6.10 12.61
N MET A 89 -6.84 -6.34 11.32
CA MET A 89 -7.92 -6.37 10.33
C MET A 89 -8.91 -7.51 10.60
N SER A 90 -8.42 -8.71 10.94
CA SER A 90 -9.26 -9.85 11.32
C SER A 90 -10.08 -9.54 12.56
N ALA A 91 -9.49 -8.90 13.58
CA ALA A 91 -10.16 -8.55 14.82
C ALA A 91 -11.24 -7.47 14.65
N THR A 92 -11.07 -6.56 13.70
CA THR A 92 -11.98 -5.42 13.46
C THR A 92 -12.98 -5.66 12.33
N GLY A 93 -12.84 -6.77 11.58
CA GLY A 93 -13.71 -7.12 10.46
C GLY A 93 -13.41 -6.36 9.16
N VAL A 94 -12.34 -5.55 9.11
CA VAL A 94 -11.90 -4.89 7.88
C VAL A 94 -11.21 -5.92 6.99
N LYS A 95 -11.58 -6.00 5.72
CA LYS A 95 -11.08 -7.04 4.81
C LYS A 95 -10.20 -6.54 3.69
N ARG A 96 -10.46 -5.34 3.17
CA ARG A 96 -9.77 -4.81 1.99
C ARG A 96 -8.41 -4.24 2.37
N LEU A 97 -7.32 -4.84 1.86
CA LEU A 97 -5.94 -4.42 2.08
C LEU A 97 -5.24 -4.11 0.75
N ILE A 98 -4.61 -2.93 0.66
CA ILE A 98 -3.66 -2.58 -0.40
C ILE A 98 -2.30 -2.46 0.26
N PHE A 99 -1.35 -3.31 -0.14
CA PHE A 99 -0.04 -3.41 0.50
C PHE A 99 1.08 -3.17 -0.50
N ILE A 100 1.96 -2.22 -0.20
CA ILE A 100 3.13 -1.93 -1.03
C ILE A 100 4.26 -2.88 -0.67
N SER A 101 4.69 -3.64 -1.67
CA SER A 101 5.83 -4.53 -1.63
C SER A 101 6.93 -4.03 -2.59
N SER A 102 7.62 -4.93 -3.28
CA SER A 102 8.70 -4.61 -4.22
C SER A 102 8.71 -5.61 -5.37
N MET A 103 9.12 -5.19 -6.55
CA MET A 103 9.51 -6.11 -7.61
C MET A 103 10.64 -7.04 -7.13
N GLY A 104 10.76 -8.19 -7.75
CA GLY A 104 11.82 -9.17 -7.50
C GLY A 104 11.53 -10.18 -6.38
N ILE A 105 10.43 -10.05 -5.66
CA ILE A 105 10.11 -10.96 -4.55
C ILE A 105 9.73 -12.38 -4.99
N TYR A 106 9.42 -12.59 -6.26
CA TYR A 106 9.08 -13.89 -6.85
C TYR A 106 10.05 -14.33 -7.95
N ASP A 107 11.25 -13.73 -8.02
CA ASP A 107 12.25 -13.96 -9.09
C ASP A 107 11.74 -13.60 -10.51
N GLU A 108 10.84 -12.62 -10.58
CA GLU A 108 10.11 -12.25 -11.80
C GLU A 108 10.76 -11.13 -12.64
N VAL A 109 11.91 -10.61 -12.19
CA VAL A 109 12.64 -9.55 -12.91
C VAL A 109 13.65 -10.17 -13.87
N PRO A 110 13.48 -10.01 -15.19
CA PRO A 110 14.38 -10.62 -16.17
C PRO A 110 15.84 -10.18 -15.96
N GLY A 111 16.75 -11.16 -15.88
CA GLY A 111 18.19 -10.91 -15.72
C GLY A 111 18.66 -10.58 -14.31
N GLU A 112 17.76 -10.39 -13.35
CA GLU A 112 18.09 -10.18 -11.95
C GLU A 112 17.94 -11.47 -11.13
N LYS A 113 18.76 -11.57 -10.07
CA LYS A 113 18.65 -12.66 -9.10
C LYS A 113 18.06 -12.12 -7.79
N TYR A 114 17.27 -12.95 -7.12
CA TYR A 114 16.78 -12.64 -5.80
C TYR A 114 17.93 -12.30 -4.84
N GLY A 115 17.79 -11.20 -4.12
CA GLY A 115 18.71 -10.77 -3.09
C GLY A 115 18.05 -10.76 -1.69
N SER A 116 18.82 -11.08 -0.65
CA SER A 116 18.31 -11.13 0.73
C SER A 116 17.74 -9.79 1.24
N ILE A 117 18.08 -8.69 0.60
CA ILE A 117 17.47 -7.37 0.87
C ILE A 117 15.95 -7.38 0.68
N LEU A 118 15.44 -8.30 -0.15
CA LEU A 118 14.01 -8.47 -0.41
C LEU A 118 13.32 -9.42 0.59
N ASP A 119 14.05 -10.05 1.52
CA ASP A 119 13.46 -10.98 2.50
C ASP A 119 12.28 -10.39 3.28
N PRO A 120 12.34 -9.16 3.82
CA PRO A 120 11.19 -8.57 4.51
C PRO A 120 9.96 -8.43 3.62
N TYR A 121 10.17 -8.08 2.35
CA TYR A 121 9.09 -7.93 1.35
C TYR A 121 8.49 -9.28 0.96
N ARG A 122 9.32 -10.29 0.72
CA ARG A 122 8.87 -11.66 0.39
C ARG A 122 8.09 -12.28 1.55
N LYS A 123 8.60 -12.18 2.78
CA LYS A 123 7.96 -12.72 3.98
C LYS A 123 6.64 -12.04 4.29
N SER A 124 6.57 -10.71 4.19
CA SER A 124 5.31 -9.99 4.39
C SER A 124 4.26 -10.36 3.34
N ALA A 125 4.66 -10.51 2.07
CA ALA A 125 3.76 -10.98 1.02
C ALA A 125 3.21 -12.38 1.31
N GLN A 126 4.05 -13.33 1.76
CA GLN A 126 3.62 -14.68 2.13
C GLN A 126 2.59 -14.68 3.27
N ILE A 127 2.77 -13.84 4.28
CA ILE A 127 1.83 -13.70 5.40
C ILE A 127 0.48 -13.18 4.90
N ILE A 128 0.49 -12.16 4.06
CA ILE A 128 -0.73 -11.57 3.50
C ILE A 128 -1.43 -12.56 2.57
N GLU A 129 -0.70 -13.26 1.70
CA GLU A 129 -1.24 -14.27 0.78
C GLU A 129 -1.87 -15.45 1.51
N ALA A 130 -1.36 -15.82 2.69
CA ALA A 130 -1.90 -16.87 3.54
C ALA A 130 -3.12 -16.45 4.36
N SER A 131 -3.46 -15.16 4.40
CA SER A 131 -4.60 -14.63 5.14
C SER A 131 -5.92 -14.77 4.38
N ASP A 132 -7.03 -14.52 5.07
CA ASP A 132 -8.37 -14.44 4.48
C ASP A 132 -8.73 -13.03 3.99
N LEU A 133 -7.77 -12.12 3.94
CA LEU A 133 -8.00 -10.74 3.51
C LEU A 133 -8.28 -10.64 2.00
N GLU A 134 -9.04 -9.64 1.64
CA GLU A 134 -9.24 -9.18 0.28
C GLU A 134 -8.08 -8.26 -0.12
N TYR A 135 -6.89 -8.86 -0.24
CA TYR A 135 -5.66 -8.11 -0.47
C TYR A 135 -5.41 -7.80 -1.95
N THR A 136 -4.70 -6.70 -2.19
CA THR A 136 -3.89 -6.48 -3.39
C THR A 136 -2.49 -6.08 -2.96
N ILE A 137 -1.50 -6.87 -3.34
CA ILE A 137 -0.08 -6.57 -3.13
C ILE A 137 0.43 -5.86 -4.39
N LEU A 138 1.05 -4.69 -4.23
CA LEU A 138 1.69 -3.97 -5.32
C LEU A 138 3.21 -4.15 -5.25
N ARG A 139 3.82 -4.52 -6.37
CA ARG A 139 5.26 -4.73 -6.54
C ARG A 139 5.81 -3.70 -7.53
N PRO A 140 6.08 -2.46 -7.09
CA PRO A 140 6.56 -1.42 -7.98
C PRO A 140 7.98 -1.71 -8.49
N ALA A 141 8.24 -1.35 -9.75
CA ALA A 141 9.58 -1.21 -10.31
C ALA A 141 10.33 -0.04 -9.65
N TRP A 142 11.52 0.32 -10.13
CA TRP A 142 12.31 1.43 -9.60
C TRP A 142 11.56 2.75 -9.73
N PHE A 143 11.49 3.52 -8.65
CA PHE A 143 10.72 4.75 -8.61
C PHE A 143 11.38 5.90 -9.37
N THR A 144 10.55 6.66 -10.09
CA THR A 144 10.90 7.98 -10.63
C THR A 144 10.02 9.06 -10.01
N ASN A 145 10.44 10.31 -10.15
CA ASN A 145 9.67 11.50 -9.76
C ASN A 145 9.00 12.17 -10.97
N SER A 146 8.87 11.47 -12.08
CA SER A 146 8.17 11.99 -13.26
C SER A 146 6.72 12.32 -12.91
N ASP A 147 6.24 13.46 -13.38
CA ASP A 147 4.85 13.89 -13.22
C ASP A 147 3.98 13.28 -14.32
N GLU A 148 3.88 11.96 -14.32
CA GLU A 148 3.12 11.19 -15.30
C GLU A 148 2.33 10.06 -14.67
N ILE A 149 1.21 9.70 -15.29
CA ILE A 149 0.46 8.47 -15.02
C ILE A 149 0.55 7.62 -16.29
N ASP A 150 1.51 6.71 -16.30
CA ASP A 150 1.79 5.81 -17.42
C ASP A 150 2.34 4.49 -16.87
N TYR A 151 1.52 3.46 -16.86
CA TYR A 151 1.89 2.17 -16.30
C TYR A 151 1.10 1.02 -16.90
N VAL A 152 1.72 -0.15 -16.84
CA VAL A 152 1.09 -1.46 -17.04
C VAL A 152 1.26 -2.29 -15.78
N THR A 153 0.36 -3.26 -15.59
CA THR A 153 0.46 -4.24 -14.51
C THR A 153 0.73 -5.63 -15.05
N THR A 154 1.42 -6.44 -14.26
CA THR A 154 1.66 -7.86 -14.51
C THR A 154 1.16 -8.67 -13.31
N GLN A 155 0.67 -9.88 -13.56
CA GLN A 155 0.24 -10.79 -12.49
C GLN A 155 1.45 -11.53 -11.88
N LYS A 156 1.25 -12.13 -10.71
CA LYS A 156 2.22 -13.06 -10.13
C LYS A 156 2.49 -14.20 -11.12
N GLY A 157 3.76 -14.47 -11.39
CA GLY A 157 4.20 -15.47 -12.35
C GLY A 157 4.48 -14.93 -13.74
N GLU A 158 4.09 -13.69 -14.04
CA GLU A 158 4.48 -12.99 -15.26
C GLU A 158 5.77 -12.19 -15.06
N PRO A 159 6.66 -12.12 -16.05
CA PRO A 159 7.84 -11.26 -15.97
C PRO A 159 7.46 -9.77 -16.02
N PHE A 160 8.27 -8.94 -15.38
CA PHE A 160 8.14 -7.48 -15.52
C PHE A 160 8.40 -7.06 -16.98
N LYS A 161 7.68 -6.01 -17.38
CA LYS A 161 7.72 -5.45 -18.75
C LYS A 161 8.43 -4.10 -18.83
N GLY A 162 9.08 -3.69 -17.76
CA GLY A 162 9.83 -2.46 -17.66
C GLY A 162 10.53 -2.36 -16.31
N SER A 163 11.44 -1.40 -16.20
CA SER A 163 12.34 -1.28 -15.04
C SER A 163 12.03 -0.13 -14.11
N VAL A 164 11.20 0.83 -14.52
CA VAL A 164 10.86 2.03 -13.74
C VAL A 164 9.36 2.29 -13.68
N VAL A 165 8.95 3.08 -12.69
CA VAL A 165 7.57 3.55 -12.55
C VAL A 165 7.56 4.88 -11.78
N SER A 166 6.73 5.83 -12.20
CA SER A 166 6.56 7.05 -11.42
C SER A 166 5.78 6.78 -10.13
N ARG A 167 6.12 7.49 -9.05
CA ARG A 167 5.34 7.42 -7.81
C ARG A 167 3.89 7.83 -8.01
N LYS A 168 3.65 8.74 -8.95
CA LYS A 168 2.31 9.20 -9.33
C LYS A 168 1.49 8.08 -9.97
N SER A 169 2.09 7.26 -10.84
CA SER A 169 1.44 6.08 -11.42
C SER A 169 1.04 5.06 -10.35
N VAL A 170 1.91 4.83 -9.36
CA VAL A 170 1.60 3.92 -8.25
C VAL A 170 0.47 4.48 -7.38
N ALA A 171 0.48 5.78 -7.10
CA ALA A 171 -0.57 6.45 -6.35
C ALA A 171 -1.93 6.39 -7.07
N ASP A 172 -1.95 6.58 -8.38
CA ASP A 172 -3.15 6.43 -9.22
C ASP A 172 -3.76 5.03 -9.11
N LEU A 173 -2.93 3.99 -9.20
CA LEU A 173 -3.40 2.62 -9.05
C LEU A 173 -3.95 2.34 -7.63
N ILE A 174 -3.31 2.88 -6.59
CA ILE A 174 -3.80 2.76 -5.21
C ILE A 174 -5.19 3.37 -5.06
N VAL A 175 -5.41 4.57 -5.61
CA VAL A 175 -6.70 5.25 -5.56
C VAL A 175 -7.77 4.43 -6.31
N LYS A 176 -7.47 3.93 -7.49
CA LYS A 176 -8.38 3.06 -8.27
C LYS A 176 -8.77 1.78 -7.51
N LEU A 177 -7.80 1.12 -6.88
CA LEU A 177 -8.03 -0.09 -6.08
C LEU A 177 -8.87 0.18 -4.82
N ALA A 178 -8.70 1.33 -4.20
CA ALA A 178 -9.45 1.71 -3.01
C ALA A 178 -10.89 2.12 -3.33
N GLU A 179 -11.11 2.78 -4.47
CA GLU A 179 -12.45 3.17 -4.93
C GLU A 179 -13.23 2.01 -5.58
N SER A 180 -12.53 0.95 -6.01
CA SER A 180 -13.12 -0.26 -6.60
C SER A 180 -12.68 -1.49 -5.78
N PRO A 181 -13.28 -1.75 -4.62
CA PRO A 181 -12.80 -2.75 -3.67
C PRO A 181 -12.82 -4.19 -4.21
N GLU A 182 -13.63 -4.46 -5.24
CA GLU A 182 -13.69 -5.77 -5.94
C GLU A 182 -12.56 -5.95 -6.98
N LEU A 183 -11.83 -4.87 -7.32
CA LEU A 183 -10.79 -4.92 -8.34
C LEU A 183 -9.53 -5.60 -7.80
N GLU A 184 -9.01 -6.56 -8.56
CA GLU A 184 -7.74 -7.26 -8.29
C GLU A 184 -7.64 -7.87 -6.87
N VAL A 185 -8.76 -8.38 -6.36
CA VAL A 185 -8.84 -9.04 -5.04
C VAL A 185 -8.01 -10.32 -5.06
N ARG A 186 -7.19 -10.50 -4.01
CA ARG A 186 -6.27 -11.64 -3.82
C ARG A 186 -5.25 -11.76 -4.95
N ARG A 187 -4.77 -10.61 -5.46
CA ARG A 187 -3.77 -10.52 -6.50
C ARG A 187 -2.49 -9.86 -6.00
N SER A 188 -1.39 -10.20 -6.64
CA SER A 188 -0.09 -9.55 -6.47
C SER A 188 0.36 -9.00 -7.82
N LEU A 189 0.34 -7.68 -7.94
CA LEU A 189 0.56 -6.97 -9.19
C LEU A 189 1.97 -6.37 -9.26
N GLY A 190 2.71 -6.70 -10.29
CA GLY A 190 3.83 -5.88 -10.72
C GLY A 190 3.31 -4.60 -11.37
N ILE A 191 3.99 -3.48 -11.16
CA ILE A 191 3.65 -2.21 -11.79
C ILE A 191 4.91 -1.53 -12.31
N ASN A 192 4.92 -1.24 -13.61
CA ASN A 192 6.01 -0.56 -14.30
C ASN A 192 5.49 0.30 -15.44
N LYS A 193 6.29 1.29 -15.85
CA LYS A 193 6.08 2.00 -17.10
C LYS A 193 6.31 1.03 -18.27
N PRO A 194 5.45 1.02 -19.29
CA PRO A 194 5.69 0.22 -20.49
C PRO A 194 6.97 0.69 -21.20
N GLU A 195 7.78 -0.25 -21.67
CA GLU A 195 8.98 -0.01 -22.52
C GLU A 195 8.62 -0.18 -24.00
#